data_7a6bef6906fd286c28c5dd5317d1f755
#
_entry.id   7a6bef6906fd286c28c5dd5317d1f755
#
_cell.length_a   1.000
_cell.length_b   1.000
_cell.length_c   1.000
_cell.angle_alpha   90.00
_cell.angle_beta   90.00
_cell.angle_gamma   90.00
#
_symmetry.space_group_name_H-M   'P 1'
#
loop_
_entity.id
_entity.type
_entity.pdbx_description
1 polymer ?
#
loop_
_entity_poly.entity_id
_entity_poly.type
_entity_poly.pdbx_seq_one_letter_code
_entity_poly.pdbx_strand_id
1 'polypeptide(L)'
;TESTIQSQEYRLEAFEQFCREEGIENLNDLSGRDLYAYRVWRREGNGKGRDEIEPITLRGQLATVRSFLRFAAEVDAVPEDLRTKVPLPTISNAGEVSASTLDPERADVILDYLQMYQYASRVHVIALLLWHTGARMGAIRGLDVDDCELEQDNPGIQFVHRPQTDTPLKNGEKGQRWNAISDHVANVLQDYIDGPREPVFDEHGRRPLITTSQGRASTSTFRTTMYRVTRPCWRGAECPHDRDPETCEWTKQKTASKCPSTRAPHAIRTGSITHQRNCGVPSDVVSERVNATEGTIERHYDMRTYRERMEGRREHLEGLE
;
A
#
# COMPACT_ATOMS: atom_id res chain seq x y z
N THR A 1 1.43 -15.48 -4.02
CA THR A 1 0.01 -15.12 -3.84
C THR A 1 -0.65 -14.93 -5.20
N GLU A 2 -1.96 -15.14 -5.28
CA GLU A 2 -2.74 -14.98 -6.51
C GLU A 2 -2.54 -13.60 -7.16
N SER A 3 -2.54 -12.54 -6.36
CA SER A 3 -2.27 -11.18 -6.84
C SER A 3 -0.86 -11.00 -7.45
N THR A 4 0.12 -11.80 -7.01
CA THR A 4 1.46 -11.80 -7.61
C THR A 4 1.42 -12.47 -8.97
N ILE A 5 0.71 -13.59 -9.09
CA ILE A 5 0.53 -14.33 -10.35
C ILE A 5 -0.16 -13.42 -11.36
N GLN A 6 -1.33 -12.86 -11.03
CA GLN A 6 -2.04 -11.91 -11.90
C GLN A 6 -1.17 -10.72 -12.35
N SER A 7 -0.36 -10.18 -11.44
CA SER A 7 0.55 -9.08 -11.79
C SER A 7 1.67 -9.52 -12.75
N GLN A 8 2.16 -10.75 -12.62
CA GLN A 8 3.16 -11.30 -13.53
C GLN A 8 2.56 -11.63 -14.89
N GLU A 9 1.39 -12.25 -14.93
CA GLU A 9 0.63 -12.52 -16.14
C GLU A 9 0.41 -11.25 -16.96
N TYR A 10 -0.17 -10.21 -16.36
CA TYR A 10 -0.38 -8.92 -17.02
C TYR A 10 0.90 -8.31 -17.61
N ARG A 11 2.05 -8.49 -16.93
CA ARG A 11 3.33 -7.97 -17.41
C ARG A 11 3.90 -8.82 -18.54
N LEU A 12 3.70 -10.12 -18.49
CA LEU A 12 4.14 -11.05 -19.53
C LEU A 12 3.25 -11.00 -20.77
N GLU A 13 1.94 -10.74 -20.64
CA GLU A 13 1.05 -10.48 -21.76
C GLU A 13 1.57 -9.36 -22.68
N ALA A 14 2.11 -8.29 -22.09
CA ALA A 14 2.71 -7.21 -22.88
C ALA A 14 3.96 -7.66 -23.65
N PHE A 15 4.75 -8.57 -23.09
CA PHE A 15 5.91 -9.14 -23.76
C PHE A 15 5.50 -10.14 -24.85
N GLU A 16 4.52 -10.97 -24.59
CA GLU A 16 3.92 -11.88 -25.57
C GLU A 16 3.32 -11.11 -26.76
N GLN A 17 2.62 -10.00 -26.50
CA GLN A 17 2.08 -9.15 -27.54
C GLN A 17 3.20 -8.59 -28.44
N PHE A 18 4.30 -8.11 -27.85
CA PHE A 18 5.46 -7.65 -28.59
C PHE A 18 6.03 -8.76 -29.47
N CYS A 19 6.28 -9.94 -28.93
CA CYS A 19 6.81 -11.08 -29.70
C CYS A 19 5.93 -11.42 -30.88
N ARG A 20 4.60 -11.36 -30.68
CA ARG A 20 3.61 -11.63 -31.72
C ARG A 20 3.62 -10.56 -32.84
N GLU A 21 3.75 -9.27 -32.47
CA GLU A 21 3.83 -8.16 -33.42
C GLU A 21 5.13 -8.19 -34.25
N GLU A 22 6.25 -8.65 -33.65
CA GLU A 22 7.56 -8.75 -34.30
C GLU A 22 7.78 -10.11 -35.01
N GLY A 23 6.79 -11.02 -34.96
CA GLY A 23 6.90 -12.34 -35.62
C GLY A 23 7.86 -13.30 -34.93
N ILE A 24 8.12 -13.13 -33.64
CA ILE A 24 8.97 -14.03 -32.83
C ILE A 24 8.09 -15.17 -32.32
N GLU A 25 8.10 -16.28 -33.04
CA GLU A 25 7.29 -17.48 -32.73
C GLU A 25 7.99 -18.45 -31.78
N ASN A 26 9.32 -18.41 -31.70
CA ASN A 26 10.12 -19.28 -30.86
C ASN A 26 11.05 -18.48 -29.95
N LEU A 27 11.02 -18.78 -28.66
CA LEU A 27 11.89 -18.10 -27.67
C LEU A 27 13.39 -18.31 -27.94
N ASN A 28 13.76 -19.40 -28.63
CA ASN A 28 15.16 -19.63 -29.03
C ASN A 28 15.68 -18.58 -30.03
N ASP A 29 14.79 -17.88 -30.74
CA ASP A 29 15.14 -16.86 -31.72
C ASP A 29 15.34 -15.49 -31.06
N LEU A 30 14.99 -15.34 -29.78
CA LEU A 30 15.15 -14.11 -29.02
C LEU A 30 16.62 -13.70 -28.86
N SER A 31 16.92 -12.47 -29.21
CA SER A 31 18.24 -11.86 -29.05
C SER A 31 18.22 -10.68 -28.07
N GLY A 32 19.39 -10.21 -27.67
CA GLY A 32 19.51 -9.00 -26.88
C GLY A 32 18.98 -7.75 -27.61
N ARG A 33 18.97 -7.77 -28.96
CA ARG A 33 18.42 -6.68 -29.80
C ARG A 33 16.91 -6.63 -29.67
N ASP A 34 16.24 -7.76 -29.64
CA ASP A 34 14.78 -7.84 -29.50
C ASP A 34 14.34 -7.41 -28.08
N LEU A 35 15.13 -7.75 -27.07
CA LEU A 35 14.88 -7.27 -25.69
C LEU A 35 15.06 -5.75 -25.56
N TYR A 36 16.00 -5.16 -26.32
CA TYR A 36 16.12 -3.71 -26.40
C TYR A 36 14.94 -3.09 -27.16
N ALA A 37 14.54 -3.67 -28.28
CA ALA A 37 13.36 -3.24 -29.05
C ALA A 37 12.09 -3.31 -28.18
N TYR A 38 11.88 -4.39 -27.42
CA TYR A 38 10.79 -4.50 -26.47
C TYR A 38 10.78 -3.35 -25.43
N ARG A 39 11.95 -2.98 -24.89
CA ARG A 39 12.04 -1.86 -23.96
C ARG A 39 11.54 -0.56 -24.58
N VAL A 40 11.94 -0.27 -25.84
CA VAL A 40 11.51 0.93 -26.57
C VAL A 40 10.02 0.87 -26.88
N TRP A 41 9.57 -0.25 -27.44
CA TRP A 41 8.18 -0.54 -27.76
C TRP A 41 7.26 -0.35 -26.55
N ARG A 42 7.71 -0.83 -25.37
CA ARG A 42 6.90 -0.75 -24.14
C ARG A 42 6.89 0.65 -23.53
N ARG A 43 7.99 1.37 -23.61
CA ARG A 43 8.12 2.73 -23.07
C ARG A 43 7.23 3.72 -23.84
N GLU A 44 7.29 3.69 -25.15
CA GLU A 44 6.73 4.75 -26.00
C GLU A 44 5.23 4.64 -26.26
N GLY A 45 4.62 3.48 -25.96
CA GLY A 45 3.23 3.27 -26.33
C GLY A 45 3.04 3.23 -27.86
N ASN A 46 1.80 3.27 -28.32
CA ASN A 46 1.50 3.30 -29.78
C ASN A 46 0.37 4.27 -30.16
N GLY A 47 -0.18 5.02 -29.18
CA GLY A 47 -1.31 5.93 -29.42
C GLY A 47 -2.63 5.23 -29.82
N LYS A 48 -2.65 3.88 -29.87
CA LYS A 48 -3.80 3.06 -30.32
C LYS A 48 -4.15 1.98 -29.28
N GLY A 49 -4.23 2.40 -27.99
CA GLY A 49 -4.61 1.48 -26.88
C GLY A 49 -3.44 1.03 -26.00
N ARG A 50 -2.21 1.40 -26.34
CA ARG A 50 -1.03 1.24 -25.49
C ARG A 50 -0.45 2.61 -25.15
N ASP A 51 -0.56 3.00 -23.88
CA ASP A 51 -0.05 4.26 -23.39
C ASP A 51 1.45 4.17 -23.07
N GLU A 52 2.13 5.32 -23.13
CA GLU A 52 3.45 5.51 -22.58
C GLU A 52 3.45 5.18 -21.07
N ILE A 53 4.52 4.57 -20.58
CA ILE A 53 4.60 4.19 -19.16
C ILE A 53 5.79 4.84 -18.46
N GLU A 54 5.57 5.13 -17.18
CA GLU A 54 6.59 5.68 -16.31
C GLU A 54 7.82 4.75 -16.17
N PRO A 55 9.03 5.31 -16.05
CA PRO A 55 10.27 4.53 -15.94
C PRO A 55 10.25 3.45 -14.82
N ILE A 56 9.61 3.75 -13.70
CA ILE A 56 9.48 2.78 -12.58
C ILE A 56 8.61 1.59 -12.97
N THR A 57 7.52 1.83 -13.71
CA THR A 57 6.64 0.78 -14.22
C THR A 57 7.36 -0.07 -15.27
N LEU A 58 8.09 0.58 -16.19
CA LEU A 58 8.90 -0.10 -17.20
C LEU A 58 9.93 -1.01 -16.56
N ARG A 59 10.68 -0.51 -15.54
CA ARG A 59 11.66 -1.32 -14.81
C ARG A 59 11.02 -2.54 -14.17
N GLY A 60 9.83 -2.39 -13.56
CA GLY A 60 9.09 -3.50 -12.96
C GLY A 60 8.68 -4.57 -13.99
N GLN A 61 8.26 -4.15 -15.18
CA GLN A 61 7.89 -5.08 -16.26
C GLN A 61 9.10 -5.81 -16.83
N LEU A 62 10.18 -5.08 -17.13
CA LEU A 62 11.44 -5.66 -17.60
C LEU A 62 12.06 -6.61 -16.55
N ALA A 63 11.93 -6.32 -15.27
CA ALA A 63 12.38 -7.24 -14.21
C ALA A 63 11.57 -8.54 -14.19
N THR A 64 10.28 -8.49 -14.52
CA THR A 64 9.44 -9.70 -14.69
C THR A 64 9.89 -10.52 -15.89
N VAL A 65 10.13 -9.88 -17.05
CA VAL A 65 10.69 -10.55 -18.24
C VAL A 65 12.05 -11.18 -17.93
N ARG A 66 12.93 -10.47 -17.20
CA ARG A 66 14.22 -11.02 -16.77
C ARG A 66 14.10 -12.27 -15.89
N SER A 67 13.08 -12.29 -15.00
CA SER A 67 12.79 -13.45 -14.17
C SER A 67 12.22 -14.61 -14.98
N PHE A 68 11.37 -14.33 -15.96
CA PHE A 68 10.85 -15.30 -16.91
C PHE A 68 11.96 -15.92 -17.75
N LEU A 69 12.85 -15.12 -18.32
CA LEU A 69 13.98 -15.62 -19.10
C LEU A 69 14.96 -16.45 -18.27
N ARG A 70 15.10 -16.18 -16.97
CA ARG A 70 15.84 -17.06 -16.06
C ARG A 70 15.23 -18.46 -15.99
N PHE A 71 13.91 -18.53 -15.77
CA PHE A 71 13.18 -19.79 -15.76
C PHE A 71 13.27 -20.49 -17.12
N ALA A 72 13.12 -19.76 -18.23
CA ALA A 72 13.21 -20.31 -19.57
C ALA A 72 14.62 -20.91 -19.86
N ALA A 73 15.68 -20.32 -19.31
CA ALA A 73 17.04 -20.86 -19.39
C ALA A 73 17.21 -22.15 -18.55
N GLU A 74 16.56 -22.21 -17.37
CA GLU A 74 16.60 -23.41 -16.50
C GLU A 74 15.93 -24.64 -17.16
N VAL A 75 15.09 -24.44 -18.19
CA VAL A 75 14.43 -25.50 -19.00
C VAL A 75 14.97 -25.55 -20.43
N ASP A 76 16.14 -25.01 -20.70
CA ASP A 76 16.85 -24.99 -21.99
C ASP A 76 16.05 -24.35 -23.15
N ALA A 77 15.05 -23.50 -22.85
CA ALA A 77 14.24 -22.83 -23.85
C ALA A 77 14.89 -21.53 -24.39
N VAL A 78 15.92 -21.00 -23.74
CA VAL A 78 16.72 -19.85 -24.17
C VAL A 78 18.17 -19.97 -23.66
N PRO A 79 19.14 -19.26 -24.27
CA PRO A 79 20.51 -19.20 -23.78
C PRO A 79 20.58 -18.61 -22.35
N GLU A 80 21.45 -19.15 -21.50
CA GLU A 80 21.60 -18.77 -20.09
C GLU A 80 21.92 -17.27 -19.89
N ASP A 81 22.68 -16.68 -20.81
CA ASP A 81 23.11 -15.28 -20.75
C ASP A 81 22.03 -14.29 -21.22
N LEU A 82 20.96 -14.76 -21.89
CA LEU A 82 19.94 -13.90 -22.48
C LEU A 82 19.26 -12.99 -21.43
N ARG A 83 19.00 -13.50 -20.23
CA ARG A 83 18.43 -12.73 -19.12
C ARG A 83 19.26 -11.49 -18.74
N THR A 84 20.57 -11.54 -18.93
CA THR A 84 21.47 -10.43 -18.58
C THR A 84 21.41 -9.29 -19.60
N LYS A 85 20.91 -9.58 -20.79
CA LYS A 85 20.72 -8.62 -21.90
C LYS A 85 19.44 -7.81 -21.79
N VAL A 86 18.56 -8.08 -20.79
CA VAL A 86 17.38 -7.25 -20.52
C VAL A 86 17.81 -5.88 -19.97
N PRO A 87 17.58 -4.77 -20.68
CA PRO A 87 18.12 -3.47 -20.33
C PRO A 87 17.25 -2.75 -19.30
N LEU A 88 17.50 -2.98 -18.01
CA LEU A 88 16.76 -2.32 -16.94
C LEU A 88 17.09 -0.82 -16.89
N PRO A 89 16.09 0.08 -16.88
CA PRO A 89 16.34 1.50 -16.69
C PRO A 89 16.90 1.80 -15.31
N THR A 90 17.87 2.70 -15.23
CA THR A 90 18.32 3.28 -13.97
C THR A 90 17.29 4.29 -13.49
N ILE A 91 16.86 4.17 -12.26
CA ILE A 91 15.93 5.08 -11.61
C ILE A 91 16.68 5.76 -10.47
N SER A 92 16.57 7.08 -10.38
CA SER A 92 17.10 7.82 -9.23
C SER A 92 16.30 7.46 -7.97
N ASN A 93 16.94 7.53 -6.80
CA ASN A 93 16.27 7.28 -5.52
C ASN A 93 15.01 8.16 -5.33
N ALA A 94 15.03 9.39 -5.86
CA ALA A 94 13.86 10.28 -5.85
C ALA A 94 12.71 9.76 -6.73
N GLY A 95 12.97 9.01 -7.79
CA GLY A 95 11.94 8.41 -8.66
C GLY A 95 11.38 7.08 -8.12
N GLU A 96 12.02 6.45 -7.13
CA GLU A 96 11.54 5.23 -6.48
C GLU A 96 10.55 5.51 -5.35
N VAL A 97 10.56 6.74 -4.81
CA VAL A 97 9.74 7.12 -3.65
C VAL A 97 8.54 7.95 -4.12
N SER A 98 7.35 7.45 -3.83
CA SER A 98 6.13 8.24 -4.05
C SER A 98 6.12 9.43 -3.09
N ALA A 99 6.13 10.65 -3.62
CA ALA A 99 5.98 11.88 -2.83
C ALA A 99 4.58 12.05 -2.22
N SER A 100 3.65 11.14 -2.52
CA SER A 100 2.29 11.19 -2.01
C SER A 100 2.23 10.63 -0.59
N THR A 101 2.05 11.51 0.38
CA THR A 101 1.85 11.18 1.79
C THR A 101 0.59 11.86 2.34
N LEU A 102 0.08 11.40 3.45
CA LEU A 102 -0.92 12.12 4.23
C LEU A 102 -0.19 12.88 5.34
N ASP A 103 -0.30 14.20 5.33
CA ASP A 103 0.31 15.06 6.33
C ASP A 103 -0.39 14.92 7.69
N PRO A 104 0.32 15.04 8.83
CA PRO A 104 -0.25 14.85 10.16
C PRO A 104 -1.46 15.75 10.43
N GLU A 105 -1.35 17.05 10.14
CA GLU A 105 -2.43 18.03 10.35
C GLU A 105 -3.69 17.65 9.57
N ARG A 106 -3.52 17.10 8.39
CA ARG A 106 -4.64 16.63 7.57
C ARG A 106 -5.20 15.31 8.07
N ALA A 107 -4.37 14.44 8.62
CA ALA A 107 -4.81 13.21 9.27
C ALA A 107 -5.67 13.52 10.50
N ASP A 108 -5.23 14.46 11.34
CA ASP A 108 -5.95 14.91 12.53
C ASP A 108 -7.34 15.46 12.16
N VAL A 109 -7.41 16.36 11.17
CA VAL A 109 -8.70 16.89 10.67
C VAL A 109 -9.63 15.79 10.17
N ILE A 110 -9.11 14.74 9.56
CA ILE A 110 -9.93 13.60 9.09
C ILE A 110 -10.41 12.77 10.26
N LEU A 111 -9.52 12.45 11.21
CA LEU A 111 -9.86 11.61 12.36
C LEU A 111 -10.81 12.31 13.31
N ASP A 112 -10.64 13.61 13.57
CA ASP A 112 -11.55 14.44 14.37
C ASP A 112 -12.95 14.50 13.74
N TYR A 113 -13.02 14.68 12.42
CA TYR A 113 -14.30 14.64 11.71
C TYR A 113 -14.99 13.27 11.84
N LEU A 114 -14.24 12.18 11.70
CA LEU A 114 -14.75 10.82 11.83
C LEU A 114 -15.18 10.53 13.27
N GLN A 115 -14.40 10.96 14.24
CA GLN A 115 -14.73 10.88 15.66
C GLN A 115 -16.05 11.58 16.00
N MET A 116 -16.27 12.77 15.44
CA MET A 116 -17.44 13.58 15.74
C MET A 116 -18.71 13.13 15.00
N TYR A 117 -18.59 12.80 13.71
CA TYR A 117 -19.73 12.58 12.83
C TYR A 117 -19.96 11.15 12.38
N GLN A 118 -18.96 10.30 12.52
CA GLN A 118 -19.01 8.88 12.11
C GLN A 118 -18.32 7.98 13.13
N TYR A 119 -18.48 8.29 14.41
CA TYR A 119 -17.88 7.54 15.51
C TYR A 119 -18.12 6.04 15.38
N ALA A 120 -17.08 5.25 15.66
CA ALA A 120 -17.07 3.79 15.61
C ALA A 120 -17.67 3.18 14.32
N SER A 121 -17.80 3.96 13.24
CA SER A 121 -18.18 3.41 11.94
C SER A 121 -17.03 2.61 11.32
N ARG A 122 -17.36 1.72 10.37
CA ARG A 122 -16.33 1.01 9.57
C ARG A 122 -15.32 1.96 8.93
N VAL A 123 -15.79 3.13 8.48
CA VAL A 123 -14.93 4.16 7.86
C VAL A 123 -13.95 4.73 8.87
N HIS A 124 -14.43 5.03 10.09
CA HIS A 124 -13.61 5.52 11.18
C HIS A 124 -12.53 4.50 11.56
N VAL A 125 -12.94 3.25 11.81
CA VAL A 125 -12.01 2.18 12.21
C VAL A 125 -10.93 1.91 11.15
N ILE A 126 -11.28 1.91 9.86
CA ILE A 126 -10.28 1.76 8.79
C ILE A 126 -9.27 2.90 8.81
N ALA A 127 -9.72 4.16 8.90
CA ALA A 127 -8.84 5.33 8.91
C ALA A 127 -7.95 5.35 10.16
N LEU A 128 -8.55 5.10 11.33
CA LEU A 128 -7.88 5.09 12.62
C LEU A 128 -6.79 4.02 12.68
N LEU A 129 -7.11 2.78 12.32
CA LEU A 129 -6.13 1.68 12.33
C LEU A 129 -4.99 1.92 11.35
N LEU A 130 -5.27 2.38 10.13
CA LEU A 130 -4.22 2.70 9.15
C LEU A 130 -3.27 3.78 9.67
N TRP A 131 -3.80 4.83 10.31
CA TRP A 131 -2.99 5.92 10.83
C TRP A 131 -2.26 5.55 12.12
N HIS A 132 -2.95 4.99 13.09
CA HIS A 132 -2.38 4.68 14.40
C HIS A 132 -1.30 3.60 14.33
N THR A 133 -1.50 2.56 13.52
CA THR A 133 -0.56 1.43 13.47
C THR A 133 0.51 1.58 12.39
N GLY A 134 0.26 2.36 11.35
CA GLY A 134 1.10 2.40 10.15
C GLY A 134 1.20 1.05 9.44
N ALA A 135 0.35 0.07 9.77
CA ALA A 135 0.39 -1.26 9.18
C ALA A 135 -0.01 -1.25 7.69
N ARG A 136 0.44 -2.25 6.94
CA ARG A 136 -0.01 -2.44 5.57
C ARG A 136 -1.51 -2.74 5.54
N MET A 137 -2.23 -2.19 4.56
CA MET A 137 -3.66 -2.42 4.37
C MET A 137 -4.06 -3.90 4.43
N GLY A 138 -3.26 -4.79 3.83
CA GLY A 138 -3.52 -6.23 3.86
C GLY A 138 -3.43 -6.85 5.26
N ALA A 139 -2.56 -6.32 6.13
CA ALA A 139 -2.46 -6.76 7.52
C ALA A 139 -3.72 -6.35 8.31
N ILE A 140 -4.20 -5.11 8.14
CA ILE A 140 -5.44 -4.64 8.78
C ILE A 140 -6.65 -5.40 8.25
N ARG A 141 -6.72 -5.65 6.93
CA ARG A 141 -7.78 -6.51 6.35
C ARG A 141 -7.80 -7.91 6.96
N GLY A 142 -6.62 -8.43 7.31
CA GLY A 142 -6.46 -9.77 7.86
C GLY A 142 -6.92 -9.94 9.29
N LEU A 143 -7.14 -8.85 10.04
CA LEU A 143 -7.57 -8.90 11.44
C LEU A 143 -8.94 -9.54 11.60
N ASP A 144 -9.04 -10.35 12.63
CA ASP A 144 -10.29 -10.87 13.18
C ASP A 144 -10.62 -10.17 14.50
N VAL A 145 -11.84 -10.32 14.98
CA VAL A 145 -12.23 -9.83 16.31
C VAL A 145 -11.36 -10.48 17.39
N ASP A 146 -11.05 -11.77 17.22
CA ASP A 146 -10.26 -12.55 18.17
C ASP A 146 -8.76 -12.19 18.16
N ASP A 147 -8.30 -11.36 17.23
CA ASP A 147 -6.95 -10.79 17.21
C ASP A 147 -6.84 -9.49 18.04
N CYS A 148 -7.92 -9.05 18.67
CA CYS A 148 -7.99 -7.81 19.41
C CYS A 148 -8.14 -8.09 20.91
N GLU A 149 -7.15 -7.68 21.71
CA GLU A 149 -7.23 -7.66 23.16
C GLU A 149 -7.52 -6.21 23.59
N LEU A 150 -8.80 -5.90 23.87
CA LEU A 150 -9.28 -4.53 24.07
C LEU A 150 -9.59 -4.18 25.52
N GLU A 151 -9.89 -5.20 26.36
CA GLU A 151 -10.37 -5.02 27.74
C GLU A 151 -9.25 -5.02 28.81
N GLN A 152 -7.98 -4.96 28.39
CA GLN A 152 -6.84 -5.08 29.31
C GLN A 152 -6.17 -3.72 29.56
N ASP A 153 -5.43 -3.62 30.66
CA ASP A 153 -4.63 -2.42 31.00
C ASP A 153 -3.62 -2.03 29.90
N ASN A 154 -3.29 -2.96 28.99
CA ASN A 154 -2.40 -2.76 27.86
C ASN A 154 -3.04 -3.28 26.58
N PRO A 155 -4.00 -2.57 25.98
CA PRO A 155 -4.71 -3.05 24.82
C PRO A 155 -3.81 -3.22 23.61
N GLY A 156 -4.07 -4.25 22.81
CA GLY A 156 -3.25 -4.60 21.67
C GLY A 156 -3.99 -5.33 20.55
N ILE A 157 -3.39 -5.35 19.40
CA ILE A 157 -3.86 -6.12 18.24
C ILE A 157 -2.75 -7.02 17.73
N GLN A 158 -3.10 -8.25 17.38
CA GLN A 158 -2.18 -9.25 16.84
C GLN A 158 -2.31 -9.34 15.32
N PHE A 159 -1.21 -9.14 14.60
CA PHE A 159 -1.14 -9.44 13.18
C PHE A 159 -0.66 -10.87 12.97
N VAL A 160 -1.52 -11.74 12.44
CA VAL A 160 -1.26 -13.16 12.25
C VAL A 160 -1.20 -13.51 10.77
N HIS A 161 -0.24 -14.36 10.38
CA HIS A 161 -0.07 -14.84 9.01
C HIS A 161 -0.97 -16.05 8.74
N ARG A 162 -2.01 -15.88 7.91
CA ARG A 162 -2.99 -16.94 7.60
C ARG A 162 -3.15 -17.08 6.06
N PRO A 163 -2.16 -17.66 5.37
CA PRO A 163 -2.24 -17.83 3.91
C PRO A 163 -3.34 -18.81 3.48
N GLN A 164 -3.67 -19.80 4.32
CA GLN A 164 -4.70 -20.81 4.03
C GLN A 164 -6.12 -20.24 4.02
N THR A 165 -6.32 -19.07 4.63
CA THR A 165 -7.60 -18.37 4.71
C THR A 165 -7.53 -16.97 4.11
N ASP A 166 -6.78 -16.81 3.02
CA ASP A 166 -6.65 -15.62 2.17
C ASP A 166 -6.28 -14.31 2.92
N THR A 167 -5.59 -14.42 4.06
CA THR A 167 -5.07 -13.27 4.79
C THR A 167 -3.58 -13.39 5.10
N PRO A 168 -2.72 -13.58 4.07
CA PRO A 168 -1.28 -13.67 4.28
C PRO A 168 -0.70 -12.30 4.64
N LEU A 169 0.27 -12.29 5.55
CA LEU A 169 1.12 -11.11 5.77
C LEU A 169 2.20 -11.00 4.69
N LYS A 170 2.59 -9.78 4.34
CA LYS A 170 3.57 -9.50 3.28
C LYS A 170 4.91 -10.24 3.46
N ASN A 171 5.36 -10.38 4.71
CA ASN A 171 6.63 -11.04 5.05
C ASN A 171 6.42 -12.44 5.65
N GLY A 172 5.25 -13.06 5.41
CA GLY A 172 4.91 -14.36 5.95
C GLY A 172 4.91 -14.36 7.49
N GLU A 173 5.38 -15.45 8.08
CA GLU A 173 5.47 -15.61 9.53
C GLU A 173 6.33 -14.54 10.22
N LYS A 174 7.40 -14.06 9.56
CA LYS A 174 8.21 -12.94 10.07
C LYS A 174 7.44 -11.61 10.18
N GLY A 175 6.25 -11.54 9.63
CA GLY A 175 5.37 -10.39 9.73
C GLY A 175 4.42 -10.45 10.93
N GLN A 176 4.36 -11.58 11.65
CA GLN A 176 3.51 -11.75 12.83
C GLN A 176 4.05 -10.90 13.99
N ARG A 177 3.17 -10.19 14.66
CA ARG A 177 3.53 -9.30 15.77
C ARG A 177 2.31 -8.83 16.55
N TRP A 178 2.56 -8.38 17.77
CA TRP A 178 1.63 -7.57 18.54
C TRP A 178 1.93 -6.08 18.35
N ASN A 179 0.89 -5.29 18.18
CA ASN A 179 0.97 -3.84 18.25
C ASN A 179 0.16 -3.33 19.43
N ALA A 180 0.81 -2.66 20.37
CA ALA A 180 0.11 -1.90 21.38
C ALA A 180 -0.73 -0.79 20.70
N ILE A 181 -1.92 -0.58 21.19
CA ILE A 181 -2.82 0.51 20.79
C ILE A 181 -3.17 1.36 22.01
N SER A 182 -3.58 2.61 21.78
CA SER A 182 -4.03 3.47 22.86
C SER A 182 -5.44 3.06 23.33
N ASP A 183 -5.79 3.44 24.56
CA ASP A 183 -7.13 3.22 25.12
C ASP A 183 -8.21 3.83 24.23
N HIS A 184 -7.93 5.00 23.64
CA HIS A 184 -8.84 5.62 22.69
C HIS A 184 -9.14 4.70 21.49
N VAL A 185 -8.10 4.11 20.89
CA VAL A 185 -8.26 3.17 19.76
C VAL A 185 -9.00 1.92 20.20
N ALA A 186 -8.67 1.38 21.39
CA ALA A 186 -9.33 0.21 21.95
C ALA A 186 -10.83 0.47 22.15
N ASN A 187 -11.21 1.60 22.74
CA ASN A 187 -12.60 2.00 22.93
C ASN A 187 -13.36 2.12 21.62
N VAL A 188 -12.77 2.77 20.61
CA VAL A 188 -13.40 2.88 19.27
C VAL A 188 -13.60 1.51 18.63
N LEU A 189 -12.64 0.59 18.78
CA LEU A 189 -12.76 -0.77 18.27
C LEU A 189 -13.84 -1.57 19.01
N GLN A 190 -13.90 -1.45 20.33
CA GLN A 190 -14.93 -2.11 21.14
C GLN A 190 -16.33 -1.63 20.74
N ASP A 191 -16.53 -0.32 20.68
CA ASP A 191 -17.81 0.27 20.28
C ASP A 191 -18.21 -0.10 18.84
N TYR A 192 -17.22 -0.25 17.95
CA TYR A 192 -17.46 -0.74 16.59
C TYR A 192 -17.90 -2.21 16.59
N ILE A 193 -17.24 -3.05 17.36
CA ILE A 193 -17.53 -4.50 17.44
C ILE A 193 -18.93 -4.73 18.02
N ASP A 194 -19.28 -4.00 19.07
CA ASP A 194 -20.55 -4.14 19.79
C ASP A 194 -21.74 -3.47 19.09
N GLY A 195 -21.46 -2.52 18.22
CA GLY A 195 -22.50 -1.72 17.55
C GLY A 195 -22.52 -1.89 16.02
N PRO A 196 -21.87 -0.99 15.25
CA PRO A 196 -22.08 -0.92 13.79
C PRO A 196 -21.45 -2.04 12.97
N ARG A 197 -20.63 -2.91 13.57
CA ARG A 197 -20.01 -4.02 12.85
C ARG A 197 -21.07 -5.03 12.41
N GLU A 198 -21.11 -5.36 11.12
CA GLU A 198 -21.94 -6.47 10.62
C GLU A 198 -21.46 -7.81 11.23
N PRO A 199 -22.33 -8.55 11.95
CA PRO A 199 -21.97 -9.78 12.63
C PRO A 199 -21.87 -10.98 11.68
N VAL A 200 -21.05 -10.85 10.64
CA VAL A 200 -20.89 -11.87 9.59
C VAL A 200 -19.56 -12.61 9.74
N PHE A 201 -19.54 -13.84 9.23
CA PHE A 201 -18.34 -14.65 9.06
C PHE A 201 -17.81 -14.52 7.64
N ASP A 202 -16.53 -14.74 7.43
CA ASP A 202 -15.97 -14.89 6.09
C ASP A 202 -16.18 -16.33 5.57
N GLU A 203 -15.77 -16.57 4.32
CA GLU A 203 -15.86 -17.87 3.65
C GLU A 203 -15.10 -19.02 4.35
N HIS A 204 -14.21 -18.66 5.27
CA HIS A 204 -13.44 -19.61 6.09
C HIS A 204 -14.01 -19.78 7.51
N GLY A 205 -15.20 -19.24 7.80
CA GLY A 205 -15.83 -19.30 9.11
C GLY A 205 -15.15 -18.43 10.18
N ARG A 206 -14.32 -17.48 9.81
CA ARG A 206 -13.66 -16.55 10.74
C ARG A 206 -14.53 -15.32 10.97
N ARG A 207 -14.26 -14.61 12.07
CA ARG A 207 -14.95 -13.36 12.47
C ARG A 207 -14.12 -12.14 12.10
N PRO A 208 -14.17 -11.63 10.83
CA PRO A 208 -13.32 -10.50 10.44
C PRO A 208 -13.60 -9.27 11.31
N LEU A 209 -12.56 -8.51 11.67
CA LEU A 209 -12.75 -7.23 12.37
C LEU A 209 -13.49 -6.25 11.46
N ILE A 210 -13.03 -6.08 10.22
CA ILE A 210 -13.63 -5.13 9.27
C ILE A 210 -14.57 -5.88 8.31
N THR A 211 -15.87 -5.61 8.41
CA THR A 211 -16.92 -6.34 7.69
C THR A 211 -17.72 -5.48 6.73
N THR A 212 -18.33 -6.14 5.78
CA THR A 212 -19.47 -5.68 4.96
C THR A 212 -20.59 -6.71 5.09
N SER A 213 -21.76 -6.44 4.56
CA SER A 213 -22.86 -7.41 4.50
C SER A 213 -22.50 -8.74 3.78
N GLN A 214 -21.39 -8.77 3.06
CA GLN A 214 -20.90 -9.94 2.32
C GLN A 214 -19.73 -10.65 3.01
N GLY A 215 -19.40 -10.31 4.24
CA GLY A 215 -18.26 -10.87 4.96
C GLY A 215 -17.08 -9.90 5.10
N ARG A 216 -15.86 -10.42 5.04
CA ARG A 216 -14.63 -9.64 5.17
C ARG A 216 -14.52 -8.54 4.12
N ALA A 217 -14.25 -7.31 4.55
CA ALA A 217 -14.08 -6.20 3.64
C ALA A 217 -12.94 -6.45 2.64
N SER A 218 -13.21 -6.16 1.36
CA SER A 218 -12.23 -6.32 0.29
C SER A 218 -11.15 -5.24 0.31
N THR A 219 -10.01 -5.47 -0.33
CA THR A 219 -8.97 -4.45 -0.52
C THR A 219 -9.49 -3.23 -1.28
N SER A 220 -10.47 -3.41 -2.16
CA SER A 220 -11.16 -2.32 -2.86
C SER A 220 -11.94 -1.45 -1.89
N THR A 221 -12.63 -2.05 -0.90
CA THR A 221 -13.35 -1.30 0.15
C THR A 221 -12.40 -0.38 0.92
N PHE A 222 -11.23 -0.87 1.33
CA PHE A 222 -10.23 -0.05 2.02
C PHE A 222 -9.74 1.12 1.15
N ARG A 223 -9.38 0.84 -0.12
CA ARG A 223 -8.92 1.89 -1.04
C ARG A 223 -9.98 2.96 -1.28
N THR A 224 -11.19 2.56 -1.61
CA THR A 224 -12.28 3.50 -1.89
C THR A 224 -12.69 4.29 -0.66
N THR A 225 -12.63 3.69 0.52
CA THR A 225 -12.83 4.41 1.79
C THR A 225 -11.78 5.51 1.94
N MET A 226 -10.48 5.20 1.78
CA MET A 226 -9.42 6.19 1.94
C MET A 226 -9.46 7.27 0.84
N TYR A 227 -9.72 6.92 -0.41
CA TYR A 227 -9.92 7.92 -1.47
C TYR A 227 -11.07 8.87 -1.17
N ARG A 228 -12.13 8.40 -0.52
CA ARG A 228 -13.28 9.22 -0.16
C ARG A 228 -12.97 10.16 1.00
N VAL A 229 -12.51 9.63 2.15
CA VAL A 229 -12.32 10.42 3.39
C VAL A 229 -11.19 11.43 3.29
N THR A 230 -10.21 11.18 2.44
CA THR A 230 -9.09 12.10 2.25
C THR A 230 -9.41 13.27 1.33
N ARG A 231 -10.55 13.30 0.65
CA ARG A 231 -10.98 14.48 -0.11
C ARG A 231 -11.55 15.55 0.83
N PRO A 232 -11.09 16.82 0.75
CA PRO A 232 -11.65 17.91 1.57
C PRO A 232 -13.17 18.08 1.38
N CYS A 233 -13.63 18.04 0.14
CA CYS A 233 -15.06 18.19 -0.20
C CYS A 233 -15.96 17.12 0.41
N TRP A 234 -15.44 15.92 0.74
CA TRP A 234 -16.24 14.91 1.43
C TRP A 234 -16.64 15.32 2.86
N ARG A 235 -15.84 16.18 3.48
CA ARG A 235 -16.11 16.75 4.81
C ARG A 235 -16.80 18.12 4.73
N GLY A 236 -17.26 18.54 3.54
CA GLY A 236 -17.89 19.86 3.34
C GLY A 236 -16.88 21.03 3.24
N ALA A 237 -15.58 20.77 3.18
CA ALA A 237 -14.60 21.81 2.95
C ALA A 237 -14.50 22.17 1.45
N GLU A 238 -14.03 23.37 1.17
CA GLU A 238 -13.82 23.84 -0.20
C GLU A 238 -12.90 22.92 -1.00
N CYS A 239 -13.18 22.81 -2.29
CA CYS A 239 -12.37 22.02 -3.19
C CYS A 239 -11.09 22.79 -3.57
N PRO A 240 -9.89 22.30 -3.23
CA PRO A 240 -8.63 22.98 -3.57
C PRO A 240 -8.27 22.91 -5.06
N HIS A 241 -9.17 22.35 -5.89
CA HIS A 241 -9.00 22.19 -7.34
C HIS A 241 -10.07 22.98 -8.11
N ASP A 242 -10.74 23.95 -7.46
CA ASP A 242 -11.75 24.81 -8.05
C ASP A 242 -12.88 24.03 -8.79
N ARG A 243 -13.26 22.86 -8.22
CA ARG A 243 -14.33 22.01 -8.75
C ARG A 243 -15.53 22.02 -7.83
N ASP A 244 -16.70 22.08 -8.43
CA ASP A 244 -17.95 21.88 -7.73
C ASP A 244 -18.11 20.40 -7.36
N PRO A 245 -18.21 20.05 -6.05
CA PRO A 245 -18.35 18.66 -5.59
C PRO A 245 -19.56 17.92 -6.14
N GLU A 246 -20.66 18.64 -6.45
CA GLU A 246 -21.91 18.03 -6.95
C GLU A 246 -21.74 17.50 -8.38
N THR A 247 -20.97 18.19 -9.20
CA THR A 247 -20.76 17.84 -10.61
C THR A 247 -19.41 17.15 -10.88
N CYS A 248 -18.50 17.13 -9.91
CA CYS A 248 -17.17 16.61 -10.06
C CYS A 248 -17.16 15.08 -10.30
N GLU A 249 -16.61 14.65 -11.44
CA GLU A 249 -16.49 13.22 -11.77
C GLU A 249 -15.66 12.41 -10.76
N TRP A 250 -14.72 13.06 -10.06
CA TRP A 250 -13.84 12.40 -9.07
C TRP A 250 -14.54 12.10 -7.75
N THR A 251 -15.78 12.54 -7.57
CA THR A 251 -16.60 12.12 -6.42
C THR A 251 -17.15 10.71 -6.59
N LYS A 252 -17.22 10.22 -7.82
CA LYS A 252 -17.67 8.86 -8.14
C LYS A 252 -16.63 7.82 -7.73
N GLN A 253 -17.10 6.64 -7.28
CA GLN A 253 -16.21 5.57 -6.80
C GLN A 253 -15.14 5.14 -7.82
N LYS A 254 -15.50 4.98 -9.09
CA LYS A 254 -14.58 4.52 -10.14
C LYS A 254 -13.44 5.50 -10.46
N THR A 255 -13.66 6.77 -10.23
CA THR A 255 -12.72 7.85 -10.58
C THR A 255 -12.14 8.56 -9.36
N ALA A 256 -12.52 8.13 -8.15
CA ALA A 256 -12.09 8.74 -6.89
C ALA A 256 -10.56 8.84 -6.75
N SER A 257 -9.82 7.86 -7.24
CA SER A 257 -8.34 7.87 -7.22
C SER A 257 -7.71 8.95 -8.11
N LYS A 258 -8.46 9.54 -9.04
CA LYS A 258 -7.95 10.59 -9.95
C LYS A 258 -7.94 11.98 -9.30
N CYS A 259 -8.64 12.18 -8.18
CA CYS A 259 -8.60 13.46 -7.47
C CYS A 259 -7.22 13.67 -6.83
N PRO A 260 -6.52 14.79 -7.11
CA PRO A 260 -5.16 15.03 -6.56
C PRO A 260 -5.11 15.11 -5.03
N SER A 261 -6.26 15.38 -4.38
CA SER A 261 -6.37 15.38 -2.92
C SER A 261 -6.49 13.98 -2.32
N THR A 262 -6.77 12.94 -3.09
CA THR A 262 -6.93 11.59 -2.52
C THR A 262 -5.60 10.98 -2.08
N ARG A 263 -5.68 10.15 -1.06
CA ARG A 263 -4.53 9.37 -0.57
C ARG A 263 -4.90 7.90 -0.50
N ALA A 264 -4.07 7.07 -1.12
CA ALA A 264 -4.18 5.62 -1.03
C ALA A 264 -3.74 5.13 0.36
N PRO A 265 -4.14 3.93 0.80
CA PRO A 265 -3.69 3.37 2.09
C PRO A 265 -2.17 3.37 2.28
N HIS A 266 -1.40 3.24 1.19
CA HIS A 266 0.06 3.31 1.28
C HIS A 266 0.58 4.71 1.63
N ALA A 267 -0.04 5.75 1.09
CA ALA A 267 0.27 7.14 1.43
C ALA A 267 -0.09 7.47 2.90
N ILE A 268 -1.18 6.86 3.42
CA ILE A 268 -1.53 6.94 4.85
C ILE A 268 -0.42 6.31 5.70
N ARG A 269 0.02 5.11 5.33
CA ARG A 269 1.12 4.43 6.01
C ARG A 269 2.41 5.27 6.00
N THR A 270 2.77 5.87 4.87
CA THR A 270 3.96 6.74 4.78
C THR A 270 3.84 7.92 5.74
N GLY A 271 2.69 8.61 5.76
CA GLY A 271 2.43 9.71 6.69
C GLY A 271 2.49 9.27 8.15
N SER A 272 1.83 8.15 8.48
CA SER A 272 1.86 7.58 9.84
C SER A 272 3.29 7.26 10.32
N ILE A 273 4.11 6.63 9.49
CA ILE A 273 5.49 6.31 9.85
C ILE A 273 6.31 7.59 10.07
N THR A 274 6.19 8.57 9.16
CA THR A 274 6.84 9.87 9.31
C THR A 274 6.39 10.57 10.59
N HIS A 275 5.10 10.56 10.89
CA HIS A 275 4.53 11.15 12.11
C HIS A 275 5.06 10.46 13.38
N GLN A 276 5.06 9.13 13.44
CA GLN A 276 5.64 8.39 14.57
C GLN A 276 7.11 8.77 14.80
N ARG A 277 7.89 8.93 13.72
CA ARG A 277 9.29 9.38 13.81
C ARG A 277 9.41 10.84 14.27
N ASN A 278 8.49 11.71 13.89
CA ASN A 278 8.44 13.11 14.36
C ASN A 278 8.07 13.20 15.86
N CYS A 279 7.23 12.27 16.34
CA CYS A 279 6.90 12.13 17.76
C CYS A 279 8.00 11.45 18.58
N GLY A 280 9.21 11.27 18.05
CA GLY A 280 10.36 10.73 18.80
C GLY A 280 10.37 9.20 18.94
N VAL A 281 9.41 8.46 18.34
CA VAL A 281 9.41 6.99 18.46
C VAL A 281 10.70 6.41 17.84
N PRO A 282 11.48 5.60 18.56
CA PRO A 282 12.73 5.01 18.07
C PRO A 282 12.56 4.22 16.75
N SER A 283 13.61 4.18 15.93
CA SER A 283 13.55 3.57 14.60
C SER A 283 13.24 2.07 14.63
N ASP A 284 13.85 1.37 15.55
CA ASP A 284 13.66 -0.06 15.81
C ASP A 284 12.21 -0.35 16.23
N VAL A 285 11.66 0.44 17.15
CA VAL A 285 10.25 0.32 17.59
C VAL A 285 9.29 0.53 16.42
N VAL A 286 9.51 1.58 15.60
CA VAL A 286 8.69 1.80 14.38
C VAL A 286 8.88 0.65 13.40
N SER A 287 10.12 0.15 13.22
CA SER A 287 10.45 -0.98 12.35
C SER A 287 9.64 -2.23 12.69
N GLU A 288 9.62 -2.63 13.95
CA GLU A 288 8.83 -3.76 14.45
C GLU A 288 7.33 -3.50 14.30
N ARG A 289 6.86 -2.35 14.75
CA ARG A 289 5.45 -1.94 14.74
C ARG A 289 4.84 -1.99 13.34
N VAL A 290 5.57 -1.50 12.33
CA VAL A 290 5.07 -1.45 10.93
C VAL A 290 5.50 -2.64 10.08
N ASN A 291 6.32 -3.54 10.60
CA ASN A 291 6.93 -4.66 9.88
C ASN A 291 7.65 -4.19 8.60
N ALA A 292 8.67 -3.34 8.78
CA ALA A 292 9.58 -2.90 7.72
C ALA A 292 10.97 -2.72 8.30
N THR A 293 12.02 -3.04 7.57
CA THR A 293 13.39 -2.80 8.04
C THR A 293 13.68 -1.32 8.17
N GLU A 294 14.57 -0.93 9.07
CA GLU A 294 14.98 0.46 9.27
C GLU A 294 15.46 1.11 7.98
N GLY A 295 16.29 0.41 7.19
CA GLY A 295 16.73 0.90 5.89
C GLY A 295 15.59 1.09 4.87
N THR A 296 14.49 0.32 4.99
CA THR A 296 13.28 0.54 4.19
C THR A 296 12.52 1.78 4.70
N ILE A 297 12.47 1.98 6.01
CA ILE A 297 11.83 3.16 6.61
C ILE A 297 12.56 4.42 6.17
N GLU A 298 13.87 4.47 6.33
CA GLU A 298 14.69 5.63 5.95
C GLU A 298 14.58 5.96 4.46
N ARG A 299 14.52 4.95 3.59
CA ARG A 299 14.49 5.14 2.15
C ARG A 299 13.12 5.52 1.60
N HIS A 300 12.05 4.91 2.11
CA HIS A 300 10.73 4.95 1.48
C HIS A 300 9.63 5.59 2.30
N TYR A 301 9.82 5.74 3.61
CA TYR A 301 8.76 6.19 4.51
C TYR A 301 9.15 7.40 5.37
N ASP A 302 10.41 7.59 5.69
CA ASP A 302 10.85 8.72 6.52
C ASP A 302 11.01 9.99 5.66
N MET A 303 9.92 10.72 5.52
CA MET A 303 9.85 11.98 4.75
C MET A 303 10.23 13.22 5.57
N ARG A 304 10.84 13.02 6.73
CA ARG A 304 11.27 14.13 7.59
C ARG A 304 12.30 15.02 6.90
N THR A 305 12.11 16.32 7.05
CA THR A 305 13.12 17.33 6.70
C THR A 305 14.35 17.21 7.60
N TYR A 306 15.45 17.80 7.19
CA TYR A 306 16.65 17.87 8.04
C TYR A 306 16.39 18.57 9.38
N ARG A 307 15.48 19.56 9.40
CA ARG A 307 15.09 20.29 10.60
C ARG A 307 14.27 19.40 11.53
N GLU A 308 13.27 18.72 11.06
CA GLU A 308 12.47 17.78 11.84
C GLU A 308 13.34 16.64 12.43
N ARG A 309 14.30 16.15 11.65
CA ARG A 309 15.27 15.15 12.15
C ARG A 309 16.17 15.71 13.25
N MET A 310 16.53 16.98 13.19
CA MET A 310 17.30 17.66 14.23
C MET A 310 16.43 17.87 15.48
N GLU A 311 15.22 18.35 15.32
CA GLU A 311 14.29 18.60 16.42
C GLU A 311 13.90 17.31 17.16
N GLY A 312 13.61 16.22 16.44
CA GLY A 312 13.30 14.91 17.04
C GLY A 312 14.47 14.24 17.78
N ARG A 313 15.67 14.83 17.73
CA ARG A 313 16.83 14.38 18.53
C ARG A 313 17.11 15.27 19.74
N ARG A 314 16.40 16.39 19.89
CA ARG A 314 16.66 17.39 20.92
C ARG A 314 16.46 16.82 22.33
N GLU A 315 15.43 16.01 22.54
CA GLU A 315 15.14 15.35 23.82
C GLU A 315 16.28 14.44 24.31
N HIS A 316 17.12 13.94 23.39
CA HIS A 316 18.28 13.10 23.75
C HIS A 316 19.52 13.94 24.19
N LEU A 317 19.44 15.25 24.11
CA LEU A 317 20.55 16.15 24.51
C LEU A 317 20.51 16.51 26.00
N GLU A 318 19.35 16.34 26.67
CA GLU A 318 19.16 16.68 28.10
C GLU A 318 20.10 15.93 29.04
N GLY A 319 20.75 14.86 28.59
CA GLY A 319 21.75 14.09 29.34
C GLY A 319 23.22 14.40 28.98
N LEU A 320 23.46 15.36 28.08
CA LEU A 320 24.81 15.69 27.61
C LEU A 320 25.39 17.00 28.26
N GLU A 321 24.62 17.66 29.14
CA GLU A 321 25.07 18.88 29.89
C GLU A 321 25.63 18.54 31.27
#